data_eb0c0b81f1a283517800dc821c1a24f5
#
_entry.id   eb0c0b81f1a283517800dc821c1a24f5
#
_cell.length_a   1.000
_cell.length_b   1.000
_cell.length_c   1.000
_cell.angle_alpha   90.00
_cell.angle_beta   90.00
_cell.angle_gamma   90.00
#
_symmetry.space_group_name_H-M   'P 1'
#
loop_
_entity.id
_entity.type
_entity.pdbx_description
1 polymer ?
#
loop_
_entity_poly.entity_id
_entity_poly.type
_entity_poly.pdbx_seq_one_letter_code
_entity_poly.pdbx_strand_id
1 'polypeptide(L)'
;SLSREFPQIKLIKQSQNGGAYRARNVGLTAVKGAFITTHDADDWSHSQKIQLQMEYLSQNESVMGVCTQWVRATPTLNFEHNWRLNPRLIHWSHSSFLFRRAVFDELGYWDSVLVGGDTEYIWRVESHFGFHSVKKIHSDIPLAFALDDENSLTRNKATHIKTMYQGMRHIYRQACQWWHSKEPSNLFVDIDGDRKFPAPTTMISKNLYEVAGDTVFVGDFSE
;
A
#
# COMPACT_ATOMS: atom_id res chain seq x y z
N SER A 1 -4.19 6.35 -26.58
CA SER A 1 -4.05 5.94 -25.18
C SER A 1 -3.39 4.58 -25.13
N LEU A 2 -2.63 4.31 -24.07
CA LEU A 2 -1.93 3.03 -23.88
C LEU A 2 -2.84 1.80 -24.07
N SER A 3 -4.10 1.87 -23.66
CA SER A 3 -5.06 0.77 -23.85
C SER A 3 -5.46 0.50 -25.32
N ARG A 4 -5.16 1.42 -26.25
CA ARG A 4 -5.33 1.18 -27.69
C ARG A 4 -4.09 0.51 -28.30
N GLU A 5 -2.93 0.84 -27.78
CA GLU A 5 -1.65 0.31 -28.23
C GLU A 5 -1.38 -1.09 -27.67
N PHE A 6 -1.84 -1.32 -26.42
CA PHE A 6 -1.68 -2.58 -25.70
C PHE A 6 -3.05 -3.16 -25.33
N PRO A 7 -3.65 -4.05 -26.13
CA PRO A 7 -5.00 -4.58 -25.93
C PRO A 7 -5.20 -5.36 -24.61
N GLN A 8 -4.11 -5.85 -24.02
CA GLN A 8 -4.11 -6.52 -22.71
C GLN A 8 -4.36 -5.56 -21.55
N ILE A 9 -4.22 -4.24 -21.75
CA ILE A 9 -4.48 -3.24 -20.72
C ILE A 9 -5.97 -2.95 -20.64
N LYS A 10 -6.58 -3.26 -19.50
CA LYS A 10 -7.96 -2.87 -19.17
C LYS A 10 -7.96 -1.53 -18.45
N LEU A 11 -8.48 -0.49 -19.08
CA LEU A 11 -8.68 0.82 -18.47
C LEU A 11 -9.98 0.86 -17.67
N ILE A 12 -9.87 1.12 -16.36
CA ILE A 12 -11.02 1.34 -15.46
C ILE A 12 -11.00 2.80 -15.02
N LYS A 13 -12.01 3.56 -15.41
CA LYS A 13 -12.16 4.97 -15.01
C LYS A 13 -13.08 5.07 -13.80
N GLN A 14 -12.66 5.81 -12.80
CA GLN A 14 -13.47 6.16 -11.64
C GLN A 14 -14.10 7.56 -11.84
N SER A 15 -15.32 7.73 -11.38
CA SER A 15 -16.04 9.01 -11.45
C SER A 15 -15.48 10.07 -10.50
N GLN A 16 -14.85 9.62 -9.39
CA GLN A 16 -14.31 10.50 -8.35
C GLN A 16 -12.92 10.01 -7.91
N ASN A 17 -12.08 10.94 -7.47
CA ASN A 17 -10.80 10.62 -6.87
C ASN A 17 -11.00 10.14 -5.42
N GLY A 18 -10.80 8.86 -5.18
CA GLY A 18 -10.89 8.22 -3.85
C GLY A 18 -9.54 7.86 -3.23
N GLY A 19 -8.42 8.29 -3.84
CA GLY A 19 -7.06 7.92 -3.43
C GLY A 19 -6.57 6.60 -4.02
N ALA A 20 -5.28 6.32 -3.80
CA ALA A 20 -4.58 5.21 -4.43
C ALA A 20 -5.15 3.84 -4.04
N TYR A 21 -5.46 3.63 -2.75
CA TYR A 21 -5.97 2.31 -2.30
C TYR A 21 -7.37 2.02 -2.80
N ARG A 22 -8.24 3.02 -2.90
CA ARG A 22 -9.55 2.84 -3.54
C ARG A 22 -9.41 2.49 -5.02
N ALA A 23 -8.49 3.13 -5.73
CA ALA A 23 -8.21 2.80 -7.13
C ALA A 23 -7.68 1.36 -7.28
N ARG A 24 -6.77 0.94 -6.40
CA ARG A 24 -6.26 -0.44 -6.35
C ARG A 24 -7.38 -1.43 -6.05
N ASN A 25 -8.28 -1.13 -5.10
CA ASN A 25 -9.43 -1.97 -4.76
C ASN A 25 -10.36 -2.18 -5.95
N VAL A 26 -10.66 -1.11 -6.69
CA VAL A 26 -11.43 -1.22 -7.95
C VAL A 26 -10.68 -2.07 -8.98
N GLY A 27 -9.35 -1.93 -9.06
CA GLY A 27 -8.52 -2.81 -9.89
C GLY A 27 -8.63 -4.28 -9.49
N LEU A 28 -8.63 -4.59 -8.19
CA LEU A 28 -8.75 -5.96 -7.66
C LEU A 28 -10.03 -6.67 -8.10
N THR A 29 -11.14 -5.96 -8.27
CA THR A 29 -12.39 -6.57 -8.76
C THR A 29 -12.25 -7.16 -10.17
N ALA A 30 -11.24 -6.76 -10.92
CA ALA A 30 -11.03 -7.16 -12.31
C ALA A 30 -9.81 -8.09 -12.51
N VAL A 31 -9.03 -8.38 -11.46
CA VAL A 31 -7.85 -9.23 -11.59
C VAL A 31 -8.21 -10.69 -11.79
N LYS A 32 -7.44 -11.39 -12.64
CA LYS A 32 -7.60 -12.81 -12.94
C LYS A 32 -6.30 -13.62 -12.75
N GLY A 33 -5.18 -12.96 -12.59
CA GLY A 33 -3.87 -13.59 -12.46
C GLY A 33 -3.70 -14.37 -11.16
N ALA A 34 -2.82 -15.36 -11.17
CA ALA A 34 -2.43 -16.11 -9.97
C ALA A 34 -1.58 -15.29 -9.00
N PHE A 35 -0.97 -14.21 -9.49
CA PHE A 35 -0.20 -13.26 -8.72
C PHE A 35 -0.69 -11.85 -8.98
N ILE A 36 -0.61 -11.00 -7.97
CA ILE A 36 -1.11 -9.63 -7.97
C ILE A 36 0.01 -8.71 -7.51
N THR A 37 0.18 -7.58 -8.19
CA THR A 37 1.09 -6.51 -7.76
C THR A 37 0.50 -5.16 -8.15
N THR A 38 1.06 -4.10 -7.59
CA THR A 38 0.70 -2.72 -7.92
C THR A 38 1.91 -1.96 -8.45
N HIS A 39 1.65 -0.88 -9.18
CA HIS A 39 2.67 0.04 -9.64
C HIS A 39 2.08 1.44 -9.65
N ASP A 40 2.77 2.37 -9.03
CA ASP A 40 2.36 3.78 -9.03
C ASP A 40 2.74 4.42 -10.37
N ALA A 41 1.85 5.23 -10.93
CA ALA A 41 1.98 5.72 -12.30
C ALA A 41 3.14 6.71 -12.52
N ASP A 42 3.65 7.28 -11.45
CA ASP A 42 4.76 8.23 -11.38
C ASP A 42 6.11 7.59 -11.02
N ASP A 43 6.10 6.29 -10.70
CA ASP A 43 7.31 5.56 -10.35
C ASP A 43 7.95 4.88 -11.58
N TRP A 44 9.25 4.64 -11.50
CA TRP A 44 9.98 3.79 -12.45
C TRP A 44 10.32 2.45 -11.82
N SER A 45 10.19 1.38 -12.59
CA SER A 45 10.57 0.03 -12.17
C SER A 45 11.58 -0.59 -13.13
N HIS A 46 12.57 -1.28 -12.57
CA HIS A 46 13.51 -2.07 -13.35
C HIS A 46 12.77 -3.17 -14.14
N SER A 47 13.15 -3.41 -15.38
CA SER A 47 12.47 -4.36 -16.27
C SER A 47 12.42 -5.79 -15.74
N GLN A 48 13.39 -6.19 -14.93
CA GLN A 48 13.45 -7.52 -14.29
C GLN A 48 12.75 -7.60 -12.92
N LYS A 49 12.18 -6.49 -12.40
CA LYS A 49 11.56 -6.51 -11.05
C LYS A 49 10.54 -7.63 -10.89
N ILE A 50 9.60 -7.73 -11.80
CA ILE A 50 8.54 -8.75 -11.74
C ILE A 50 9.12 -10.16 -11.91
N GLN A 51 10.05 -10.34 -12.84
CA GLN A 51 10.72 -11.62 -13.06
C GLN A 51 11.38 -12.13 -11.78
N LEU A 52 12.22 -11.31 -11.14
CA LEU A 52 12.92 -11.66 -9.90
C LEU A 52 11.96 -11.98 -8.75
N GLN A 53 10.87 -11.25 -8.64
CA GLN A 53 9.83 -11.51 -7.64
C GLN A 53 9.11 -12.84 -7.91
N MET A 54 8.78 -13.13 -9.15
CA MET A 54 8.13 -14.37 -9.57
C MET A 54 9.04 -15.59 -9.39
N GLU A 55 10.30 -15.49 -9.76
CA GLU A 55 11.31 -16.54 -9.56
C GLU A 55 11.43 -16.91 -8.08
N TYR A 56 11.49 -15.92 -7.20
CA TYR A 56 11.53 -16.18 -5.76
C TYR A 56 10.26 -16.89 -5.25
N LEU A 57 9.08 -16.43 -5.64
CA LEU A 57 7.83 -17.06 -5.22
C LEU A 57 7.66 -18.47 -5.79
N SER A 58 8.11 -18.73 -7.02
CA SER A 58 8.05 -20.08 -7.62
C SER A 58 8.90 -21.12 -6.89
N GLN A 59 10.00 -20.67 -6.28
CA GLN A 59 10.93 -21.52 -5.51
C GLN A 59 10.53 -21.63 -4.02
N ASN A 60 9.59 -20.82 -3.53
CA ASN A 60 9.24 -20.73 -2.12
C ASN A 60 7.71 -20.75 -1.93
N GLU A 61 7.11 -21.94 -1.98
CA GLU A 61 5.65 -22.11 -1.97
C GLU A 61 4.98 -21.59 -0.69
N SER A 62 5.65 -21.64 0.46
CA SER A 62 5.15 -21.13 1.73
C SER A 62 5.17 -19.59 1.84
N VAL A 63 5.84 -18.91 0.91
CA VAL A 63 5.87 -17.44 0.87
C VAL A 63 4.66 -16.92 0.11
N MET A 64 3.87 -16.08 0.76
CA MET A 64 2.65 -15.50 0.21
C MET A 64 2.88 -14.25 -0.60
N GLY A 65 3.97 -13.53 -0.32
CA GLY A 65 4.32 -12.35 -1.10
C GLY A 65 5.74 -11.84 -0.85
N VAL A 66 6.22 -11.02 -1.76
CA VAL A 66 7.57 -10.44 -1.73
C VAL A 66 7.56 -8.96 -2.00
N CYS A 67 8.45 -8.24 -1.31
CA CYS A 67 8.76 -6.83 -1.57
C CYS A 67 10.20 -6.68 -2.04
N THR A 68 10.45 -5.65 -2.86
CA THR A 68 11.78 -5.23 -3.30
C THR A 68 12.14 -3.87 -2.72
N GLN A 69 13.34 -3.39 -3.00
CA GLN A 69 13.77 -2.07 -2.57
C GLN A 69 13.58 -1.01 -3.66
N TRP A 70 13.49 0.22 -3.21
CA TRP A 70 13.46 1.40 -4.05
C TRP A 70 14.36 2.50 -3.48
N VAL A 71 14.57 3.54 -4.27
CA VAL A 71 15.14 4.81 -3.83
C VAL A 71 14.21 5.95 -4.23
N ARG A 72 14.14 7.00 -3.44
CA ARG A 72 13.44 8.24 -3.80
C ARG A 72 14.33 9.05 -4.73
N ALA A 73 13.73 9.55 -5.80
CA ALA A 73 14.42 10.34 -6.81
C ALA A 73 13.60 11.57 -7.18
N THR A 74 14.27 12.71 -7.29
CA THR A 74 13.67 13.90 -7.90
C THR A 74 13.50 13.71 -9.41
N PRO A 75 12.74 14.57 -10.10
CA PRO A 75 12.63 14.54 -11.57
C PRO A 75 13.98 14.66 -12.29
N THR A 76 14.99 15.24 -11.63
CA THR A 76 16.37 15.39 -12.14
C THR A 76 17.29 14.24 -11.71
N LEU A 77 16.74 13.15 -11.19
CA LEU A 77 17.46 11.96 -10.72
C LEU A 77 18.45 12.22 -9.58
N ASN A 78 18.18 13.21 -8.74
CA ASN A 78 18.88 13.31 -7.46
C ASN A 78 18.21 12.36 -6.48
N PHE A 79 19.00 11.50 -5.86
CA PHE A 79 18.51 10.55 -4.88
C PHE A 79 18.43 11.19 -3.51
N GLU A 80 17.27 11.09 -2.87
CA GLU A 80 16.97 11.74 -1.61
C GLU A 80 16.74 10.76 -0.46
N HIS A 81 17.16 11.21 0.73
CA HIS A 81 16.87 10.51 1.97
C HIS A 81 15.45 10.84 2.44
N ASN A 82 14.56 9.87 2.43
CA ASN A 82 13.14 10.04 2.72
C ASN A 82 12.83 10.15 4.22
N TRP A 83 13.45 11.10 4.94
CA TRP A 83 13.17 11.40 6.36
C TRP A 83 13.15 10.19 7.32
N ARG A 84 13.71 9.06 6.91
CA ARG A 84 13.82 7.87 7.75
C ARG A 84 15.03 7.99 8.66
N LEU A 85 14.96 7.34 9.83
CA LEU A 85 16.08 7.31 10.78
C LEU A 85 17.29 6.52 10.27
N ASN A 86 17.09 5.65 9.29
CA ASN A 86 18.18 4.91 8.67
C ASN A 86 18.89 5.80 7.62
N PRO A 87 20.22 5.94 7.66
CA PRO A 87 20.99 6.75 6.72
C PRO A 87 21.04 6.19 5.28
N ARG A 88 20.56 4.98 5.04
CA ARG A 88 20.55 4.39 3.71
C ARG A 88 19.55 5.10 2.80
N LEU A 89 19.94 5.39 1.55
CA LEU A 89 19.02 5.90 0.52
C LEU A 89 18.04 4.83 0.03
N ILE A 90 18.46 3.57 0.03
CA ILE A 90 17.66 2.43 -0.42
C ILE A 90 16.73 1.98 0.71
N HIS A 91 15.46 1.82 0.39
CA HIS A 91 14.41 1.43 1.35
C HIS A 91 13.51 0.35 0.79
N TRP A 92 12.81 -0.39 1.69
CA TRP A 92 11.76 -1.31 1.29
C TRP A 92 10.59 -0.56 0.68
N SER A 93 10.21 -0.98 -0.52
CA SER A 93 9.04 -0.51 -1.22
C SER A 93 7.84 -1.38 -0.87
N HIS A 94 6.93 -0.89 -0.03
CA HIS A 94 5.67 -1.60 0.22
C HIS A 94 4.77 -1.62 -1.02
N SER A 95 4.83 -0.60 -1.88
CA SER A 95 4.11 -0.56 -3.15
C SER A 95 4.63 -1.57 -4.18
N SER A 96 5.82 -2.15 -3.97
CA SER A 96 6.34 -3.24 -4.80
C SER A 96 5.79 -4.62 -4.45
N PHE A 97 4.88 -4.72 -3.47
CA PHE A 97 4.38 -5.99 -2.99
C PHE A 97 3.75 -6.80 -4.13
N LEU A 98 4.36 -7.95 -4.44
CA LEU A 98 3.82 -8.95 -5.35
C LEU A 98 3.43 -10.16 -4.51
N PHE A 99 2.18 -10.60 -4.61
CA PHE A 99 1.60 -11.61 -3.74
C PHE A 99 0.72 -12.61 -4.50
N ARG A 100 0.55 -13.79 -3.90
CA ARG A 100 -0.33 -14.84 -4.43
C ARG A 100 -1.79 -14.42 -4.34
N ARG A 101 -2.60 -14.85 -5.31
CA ARG A 101 -4.04 -14.60 -5.32
C ARG A 101 -4.72 -15.05 -4.01
N ALA A 102 -4.29 -16.14 -3.40
CA ALA A 102 -4.82 -16.63 -2.13
C ALA A 102 -4.84 -15.55 -1.03
N VAL A 103 -3.87 -14.62 -1.04
CA VAL A 103 -3.87 -13.48 -0.12
C VAL A 103 -5.10 -12.59 -0.33
N PHE A 104 -5.45 -12.30 -1.58
CA PHE A 104 -6.66 -11.53 -1.88
C PHE A 104 -7.93 -12.32 -1.55
N ASP A 105 -7.96 -13.59 -1.89
CA ASP A 105 -9.13 -14.45 -1.68
C ASP A 105 -9.44 -14.60 -0.18
N GLU A 106 -8.43 -14.63 0.70
CA GLU A 106 -8.58 -14.81 2.14
C GLU A 106 -8.65 -13.49 2.94
N LEU A 107 -8.02 -12.41 2.47
CA LEU A 107 -7.91 -11.16 3.22
C LEU A 107 -8.67 -9.98 2.57
N GLY A 108 -9.10 -10.12 1.33
CA GLY A 108 -9.86 -9.09 0.63
C GLY A 108 -9.04 -7.87 0.24
N TYR A 109 -9.60 -6.72 0.43
CA TYR A 109 -9.17 -5.44 -0.10
C TYR A 109 -8.22 -4.68 0.83
N TRP A 110 -7.49 -3.69 0.27
CA TRP A 110 -6.78 -2.70 1.09
C TRP A 110 -7.77 -1.85 1.87
N ASP A 111 -7.37 -1.43 3.06
CA ASP A 111 -8.10 -0.39 3.77
C ASP A 111 -8.11 0.92 2.95
N SER A 112 -9.30 1.51 2.80
CA SER A 112 -9.53 2.71 1.97
C SER A 112 -9.06 3.99 2.66
N VAL A 113 -7.76 4.08 2.93
CA VAL A 113 -7.09 5.26 3.48
C VAL A 113 -6.26 5.99 2.41
N LEU A 114 -5.82 7.20 2.71
CA LEU A 114 -4.97 7.98 1.79
C LEU A 114 -3.50 7.52 1.81
N VAL A 115 -3.02 7.07 2.98
CA VAL A 115 -1.63 6.63 3.18
C VAL A 115 -1.57 5.47 4.18
N GLY A 116 -0.55 4.61 4.04
CA GLY A 116 -0.26 3.54 5.01
C GLY A 116 -1.01 2.23 4.82
N GLY A 117 -1.98 2.15 3.91
CA GLY A 117 -2.73 0.93 3.64
C GLY A 117 -1.89 -0.21 3.07
N ASP A 118 -0.81 0.09 2.36
CA ASP A 118 0.17 -0.90 1.91
C ASP A 118 0.89 -1.59 3.08
N THR A 119 1.28 -0.80 4.08
CA THR A 119 1.91 -1.33 5.29
C THR A 119 0.93 -2.18 6.10
N GLU A 120 -0.30 -1.71 6.28
CA GLU A 120 -1.37 -2.44 6.95
C GLU A 120 -1.61 -3.78 6.26
N TYR A 121 -1.76 -3.79 4.92
CA TYR A 121 -2.03 -5.00 4.15
C TYR A 121 -0.94 -6.05 4.31
N ILE A 122 0.33 -5.65 4.23
CA ILE A 122 1.47 -6.56 4.45
C ILE A 122 1.45 -7.15 5.87
N TRP A 123 1.21 -6.33 6.89
CA TRP A 123 1.14 -6.82 8.27
C TRP A 123 -0.06 -7.74 8.50
N ARG A 124 -1.18 -7.50 7.82
CA ARG A 124 -2.35 -8.37 7.83
C ARG A 124 -2.03 -9.74 7.23
N VAL A 125 -1.28 -9.77 6.12
CA VAL A 125 -0.76 -11.02 5.52
C VAL A 125 0.15 -11.75 6.51
N GLU A 126 1.09 -11.06 7.13
CA GLU A 126 1.98 -11.66 8.14
C GLU A 126 1.21 -12.16 9.37
N SER A 127 0.17 -11.45 9.78
CA SER A 127 -0.67 -11.86 10.92
C SER A 127 -1.51 -13.09 10.63
N HIS A 128 -1.98 -13.25 9.39
CA HIS A 128 -2.83 -14.37 8.99
C HIS A 128 -2.02 -15.62 8.58
N PHE A 129 -1.03 -15.45 7.72
CA PHE A 129 -0.23 -16.55 7.16
C PHE A 129 1.07 -16.83 7.93
N GLY A 130 1.34 -16.04 8.97
CA GLY A 130 2.56 -16.14 9.78
C GLY A 130 3.65 -15.15 9.38
N PHE A 131 4.48 -14.78 10.35
CA PHE A 131 5.50 -13.72 10.24
C PHE A 131 6.48 -13.88 9.07
N HIS A 132 6.70 -15.11 8.62
CA HIS A 132 7.62 -15.40 7.51
C HIS A 132 6.96 -15.52 6.14
N SER A 133 5.65 -15.29 6.05
CA SER A 133 4.87 -15.36 4.81
C SER A 133 5.18 -14.25 3.81
N VAL A 134 5.75 -13.12 4.28
CA VAL A 134 6.21 -12.04 3.42
C VAL A 134 7.73 -11.94 3.49
N LYS A 135 8.38 -11.86 2.34
CA LYS A 135 9.83 -11.73 2.23
C LYS A 135 10.24 -10.43 1.55
N LYS A 136 11.35 -9.91 2.01
CA LYS A 136 12.06 -8.78 1.43
C LYS A 136 13.26 -9.34 0.68
N ILE A 137 13.25 -9.19 -0.63
CA ILE A 137 14.27 -9.79 -1.52
C ILE A 137 15.14 -8.70 -2.15
N HIS A 138 16.35 -9.08 -2.57
CA HIS A 138 17.33 -8.18 -3.19
C HIS A 138 17.60 -6.92 -2.37
N SER A 139 18.06 -7.11 -1.12
CA SER A 139 18.23 -6.05 -0.11
C SER A 139 19.25 -4.96 -0.47
N ASP A 140 20.10 -5.21 -1.45
CA ASP A 140 21.22 -4.34 -1.81
C ASP A 140 21.02 -3.60 -3.14
N ILE A 141 19.90 -3.86 -3.83
CA ILE A 141 19.63 -3.31 -5.16
C ILE A 141 18.25 -2.63 -5.18
N PRO A 142 18.16 -1.34 -5.53
CA PRO A 142 16.87 -0.72 -5.79
C PRO A 142 16.32 -1.21 -7.14
N LEU A 143 15.16 -1.83 -7.12
CA LEU A 143 14.44 -2.27 -8.32
C LEU A 143 13.34 -1.31 -8.74
N ALA A 144 13.26 -0.14 -8.09
CA ALA A 144 12.39 0.95 -8.48
C ALA A 144 12.94 2.30 -8.03
N PHE A 145 12.59 3.35 -8.77
CA PHE A 145 12.75 4.74 -8.35
C PHE A 145 11.37 5.32 -8.10
N ALA A 146 11.17 5.83 -6.89
CA ALA A 146 9.93 6.48 -6.53
C ALA A 146 10.07 7.99 -6.67
N LEU A 147 9.17 8.62 -7.41
CA LEU A 147 9.20 10.06 -7.61
C LEU A 147 9.03 10.78 -6.27
N ASP A 148 9.91 11.72 -5.99
CA ASP A 148 9.81 12.63 -4.86
C ASP A 148 9.67 14.07 -5.35
N ASP A 149 8.46 14.60 -5.31
CA ASP A 149 8.14 15.98 -5.63
C ASP A 149 7.33 16.64 -4.50
N GLU A 150 7.08 17.94 -4.62
CA GLU A 150 6.38 18.72 -3.60
C GLU A 150 4.92 18.27 -3.39
N ASN A 151 4.30 17.65 -4.40
CA ASN A 151 2.92 17.17 -4.35
C ASN A 151 2.79 15.74 -3.79
N SER A 152 3.92 15.09 -3.48
CA SER A 152 3.91 13.74 -2.92
C SER A 152 3.09 13.69 -1.63
N LEU A 153 2.21 12.68 -1.49
CA LEU A 153 1.41 12.45 -0.28
C LEU A 153 2.26 12.34 0.99
N THR A 154 3.51 11.92 0.85
CA THR A 154 4.48 11.82 1.95
C THR A 154 5.02 13.16 2.42
N ARG A 155 4.81 14.25 1.65
CA ARG A 155 5.19 15.62 2.00
C ARG A 155 4.01 16.45 2.52
N ASN A 156 2.77 16.00 2.39
CA ASN A 156 1.60 16.69 2.92
C ASN A 156 1.68 16.79 4.46
N LYS A 157 1.37 17.95 5.03
CA LYS A 157 1.51 18.24 6.47
C LYS A 157 0.82 17.18 7.34
N ALA A 158 -0.44 16.84 7.06
CA ALA A 158 -1.23 15.89 7.84
C ALA A 158 -0.75 14.43 7.71
N THR A 159 -0.25 14.04 6.53
CA THR A 159 0.17 12.67 6.21
C THR A 159 1.67 12.55 5.96
N HIS A 160 2.46 13.53 6.40
CA HIS A 160 3.90 13.54 6.25
C HIS A 160 4.55 12.27 6.79
N ILE A 161 5.61 11.79 6.14
CA ILE A 161 6.28 10.55 6.54
C ILE A 161 6.74 10.55 8.01
N LYS A 162 7.10 11.71 8.57
CA LYS A 162 7.48 11.87 9.98
C LYS A 162 6.36 11.48 10.95
N THR A 163 5.09 11.61 10.55
CA THR A 163 3.94 11.21 11.38
C THR A 163 3.87 9.70 11.65
N MET A 164 4.75 8.93 11.00
CA MET A 164 4.95 7.51 11.27
C MET A 164 5.53 7.26 12.68
N TYR A 165 6.22 8.24 13.27
CA TYR A 165 6.86 8.10 14.58
C TYR A 165 6.05 8.70 15.72
N GLN A 166 5.29 9.78 15.47
CA GLN A 166 4.57 10.50 16.54
C GLN A 166 3.36 11.28 16.01
N GLY A 167 2.59 10.69 15.09
CA GLY A 167 1.44 11.37 14.49
C GLY A 167 0.44 10.42 13.87
N MET A 168 -0.35 10.90 12.92
CA MET A 168 -1.50 10.20 12.37
C MET A 168 -1.17 8.80 11.82
N ARG A 169 -0.04 8.66 11.12
CA ARG A 169 0.40 7.35 10.64
C ARG A 169 0.76 6.40 11.78
N HIS A 170 1.30 6.91 12.89
CA HIS A 170 1.62 6.11 14.07
C HIS A 170 0.35 5.54 14.71
N ILE A 171 -0.64 6.41 14.95
CA ILE A 171 -1.95 6.01 15.52
C ILE A 171 -2.62 4.97 14.62
N TYR A 172 -2.66 5.21 13.31
CA TYR A 172 -3.21 4.26 12.34
C TYR A 172 -2.53 2.88 12.43
N ARG A 173 -1.19 2.86 12.50
CA ARG A 173 -0.40 1.63 12.61
C ARG A 173 -0.69 0.88 13.91
N GLN A 174 -0.83 1.58 15.02
CA GLN A 174 -1.20 0.95 16.30
C GLN A 174 -2.62 0.38 16.26
N ALA A 175 -3.57 1.10 15.68
CA ALA A 175 -4.95 0.66 15.58
C ALA A 175 -5.09 -0.60 14.71
N CYS A 176 -4.43 -0.66 13.56
CA CYS A 176 -4.49 -1.88 12.73
C CYS A 176 -3.77 -3.07 13.40
N GLN A 177 -2.63 -2.86 14.04
CA GLN A 177 -1.93 -3.93 14.77
C GLN A 177 -2.78 -4.46 15.95
N TRP A 178 -3.48 -3.56 16.66
CA TRP A 178 -4.42 -3.96 17.69
C TRP A 178 -5.52 -4.86 17.11
N TRP A 179 -6.15 -4.46 16.02
CA TRP A 179 -7.17 -5.27 15.35
C TRP A 179 -6.61 -6.63 14.91
N HIS A 180 -5.47 -6.67 14.23
CA HIS A 180 -4.84 -7.92 13.81
C HIS A 180 -4.58 -8.88 14.98
N SER A 181 -4.21 -8.34 16.14
CA SER A 181 -3.94 -9.15 17.34
C SER A 181 -5.20 -9.65 18.05
N LYS A 182 -6.31 -8.92 17.93
CA LYS A 182 -7.57 -9.26 18.61
C LYS A 182 -8.45 -10.22 17.80
N GLU A 183 -8.41 -10.10 16.47
CA GLU A 183 -9.28 -10.88 15.59
C GLU A 183 -8.46 -11.63 14.49
N PRO A 184 -7.44 -12.42 14.86
CA PRO A 184 -6.53 -13.01 13.87
C PRO A 184 -7.22 -13.98 12.90
N SER A 185 -8.40 -14.49 13.24
CA SER A 185 -9.23 -15.33 12.38
C SER A 185 -10.24 -14.57 11.51
N ASN A 186 -10.35 -13.24 11.67
CA ASN A 186 -11.32 -12.40 10.95
C ASN A 186 -10.64 -11.14 10.39
N LEU A 187 -9.67 -11.36 9.51
CA LEU A 187 -8.88 -10.30 8.91
C LEU A 187 -9.34 -9.93 7.49
N PHE A 188 -10.48 -10.45 7.05
CA PHE A 188 -11.04 -10.11 5.74
C PHE A 188 -11.60 -8.67 5.73
N VAL A 189 -11.21 -7.90 4.71
CA VAL A 189 -11.74 -6.55 4.45
C VAL A 189 -12.55 -6.57 3.17
N ASP A 190 -13.83 -6.25 3.28
CA ASP A 190 -14.72 -6.08 2.13
C ASP A 190 -14.52 -4.70 1.49
N ILE A 191 -14.76 -4.60 0.17
CA ILE A 191 -14.62 -3.34 -0.57
C ILE A 191 -15.62 -2.26 -0.09
N ASP A 192 -16.83 -2.68 0.24
CA ASP A 192 -17.93 -1.82 0.71
C ASP A 192 -18.32 -2.11 2.18
N GLY A 193 -17.49 -2.88 2.88
CA GLY A 193 -17.75 -3.25 4.27
C GLY A 193 -17.36 -2.16 5.27
N ASP A 194 -17.89 -2.31 6.49
CA ASP A 194 -17.53 -1.44 7.61
C ASP A 194 -16.05 -1.55 7.97
N ARG A 195 -15.49 -0.43 8.42
CA ARG A 195 -14.11 -0.40 8.90
C ARG A 195 -13.92 -1.32 10.10
N LYS A 196 -12.86 -2.11 10.07
CA LYS A 196 -12.54 -3.07 11.13
C LYS A 196 -11.84 -2.42 12.34
N PHE A 197 -11.24 -1.25 12.16
CA PHE A 197 -10.51 -0.53 13.20
C PHE A 197 -10.56 0.99 12.94
N PRO A 198 -10.41 1.82 13.99
CA PRO A 198 -10.45 3.27 13.82
C PRO A 198 -9.23 3.77 13.03
N ALA A 199 -9.46 4.78 12.19
CA ALA A 199 -8.39 5.52 11.53
C ALA A 199 -8.61 7.02 11.72
N PRO A 200 -7.52 7.82 11.79
CA PRO A 200 -7.65 9.27 11.83
C PRO A 200 -8.43 9.78 10.62
N THR A 201 -9.38 10.70 10.86
CA THR A 201 -10.27 11.21 9.81
C THR A 201 -9.53 11.83 8.64
N THR A 202 -8.41 12.51 8.91
CA THR A 202 -7.52 13.09 7.88
C THR A 202 -6.85 12.07 6.98
N MET A 203 -6.84 10.80 7.36
CA MET A 203 -6.32 9.69 6.57
C MET A 203 -7.39 8.98 5.74
N ILE A 204 -8.67 9.25 5.99
CA ILE A 204 -9.78 8.64 5.25
C ILE A 204 -10.17 9.57 4.09
N SER A 205 -10.53 9.00 2.94
CA SER A 205 -10.98 9.79 1.80
C SER A 205 -12.28 10.54 2.13
N LYS A 206 -12.36 11.83 1.81
CA LYS A 206 -13.53 12.67 2.09
C LYS A 206 -14.84 12.11 1.54
N ASN A 207 -14.80 11.39 0.46
CA ASN A 207 -15.98 10.79 -0.16
C ASN A 207 -16.60 9.61 0.62
N LEU A 208 -15.95 9.17 1.69
CA LEU A 208 -16.48 8.14 2.59
C LEU A 208 -17.28 8.73 3.77
N TYR A 209 -17.30 10.07 3.94
CA TYR A 209 -18.04 10.73 5.02
C TYR A 209 -19.48 11.12 4.64
N GLU A 210 -19.86 11.05 3.37
CA GLU A 210 -21.21 11.47 2.93
C GLU A 210 -22.30 10.41 3.13
N VAL A 211 -21.97 9.29 3.77
CA VAL A 211 -22.92 8.20 4.02
C VAL A 211 -23.09 8.02 5.52
N ALA A 212 -23.94 8.79 6.12
CA ALA A 212 -24.82 8.56 7.26
C ALA A 212 -25.03 9.88 8.01
N GLY A 213 -26.27 10.30 8.16
CA GLY A 213 -26.68 11.54 8.82
C GLY A 213 -26.53 11.53 10.34
N ASP A 214 -25.48 10.95 10.87
CA ASP A 214 -25.14 10.94 12.28
C ASP A 214 -23.96 11.85 12.57
N THR A 215 -24.03 12.57 13.68
CA THR A 215 -23.04 13.54 14.13
C THR A 215 -21.70 12.86 14.37
N VAL A 216 -20.74 13.09 13.47
CA VAL A 216 -19.36 12.65 13.65
C VAL A 216 -18.62 13.71 14.46
N PHE A 217 -18.11 13.35 15.64
CA PHE A 217 -17.16 14.19 16.36
C PHE A 217 -15.82 14.17 15.64
N VAL A 218 -15.51 15.25 14.94
CA VAL A 218 -14.20 15.45 14.33
C VAL A 218 -13.33 16.16 15.36
N GLY A 219 -12.54 15.41 16.11
CA GLY A 219 -11.45 15.99 16.87
C GLY A 219 -10.26 16.25 15.95
N ASP A 220 -9.84 17.50 15.83
CA ASP A 220 -8.55 17.82 15.21
C ASP A 220 -7.45 17.60 16.27
N PHE A 221 -6.68 16.54 16.12
CA PHE A 221 -5.54 16.20 16.99
C PHE A 221 -4.22 16.71 16.40
N SER A 222 -4.24 17.76 15.63
CA SER A 222 -3.07 18.33 14.93
C SER A 222 -2.38 19.47 15.72
N GLU A 223 -2.32 19.41 17.05
CA GLU A 223 -1.40 20.24 17.82
C GLU A 223 -0.09 19.54 18.10
#